data_9b264d9a3158c72e85d1adf419cf77be
#
_entry.id   9b264d9a3158c72e85d1adf419cf77be
#
_cell.length_a   1.000
_cell.length_b   1.000
_cell.length_c   1.000
_cell.angle_alpha   90.00
_cell.angle_beta   90.00
_cell.angle_gamma   90.00
#
_symmetry.space_group_name_H-M   'P 1'
#
loop_
_entity.id
_entity.type
_entity.pdbx_description
1 polymer ?
#
loop_
_entity_poly.entity_id
_entity_poly.type
_entity_poly.pdbx_seq_one_letter_code
_entity_poly.pdbx_strand_id
1 'polypeptide(L)'
;MAGNNIPSDQWKLRGGTAWVYPANGVARVVDPVIVVAEPGPGPTDLDAFADRVDGPDYPLRTKLAQRGKDVILVGYDDKSDWDTAEQVIEEAALRTCAMRFGSKPMAVVGAGRAALLARYALARLEDKRMSHEVGAFFSLDSTTPTAAEQDALNTVGAMPQLPRLGKITSAGTRDLEGLGPRDDPASSQFDDALYASGPASKTSLVNEEEGNWLLERLP
;
A
#
# COMPACT_ATOMS: atom_id res chain seq x y z
N MET A 1 -11.57 21.31 -10.35
CA MET A 1 -10.26 21.95 -10.09
C MET A 1 -9.26 20.82 -10.03
N ALA A 2 -8.28 20.77 -10.93
CA ALA A 2 -7.19 19.79 -10.86
C ALA A 2 -6.48 19.98 -9.53
N GLY A 3 -6.49 18.96 -8.69
CA GLY A 3 -5.77 18.99 -7.42
C GLY A 3 -4.29 19.22 -7.70
N ASN A 4 -3.64 20.03 -6.86
CA ASN A 4 -2.24 20.36 -6.99
C ASN A 4 -1.43 19.03 -6.95
N ASN A 5 -0.90 18.59 -8.08
CA ASN A 5 -0.17 17.33 -8.22
C ASN A 5 1.28 17.42 -7.64
N ILE A 6 1.59 18.54 -6.99
CA ILE A 6 2.91 18.81 -6.41
C ILE A 6 2.90 18.32 -4.97
N PRO A 7 3.80 17.39 -4.59
CA PRO A 7 3.94 16.97 -3.20
C PRO A 7 4.43 18.14 -2.34
N SER A 8 3.99 18.23 -1.11
CA SER A 8 4.44 19.26 -0.16
C SER A 8 5.82 18.97 0.41
N ASP A 9 6.22 17.70 0.40
CA ASP A 9 7.53 17.25 0.85
C ASP A 9 7.96 16.00 0.08
N GLN A 10 9.26 15.78 0.00
CA GLN A 10 9.87 14.63 -0.65
C GLN A 10 10.90 14.02 0.30
N TRP A 11 10.72 12.76 0.63
CA TRP A 11 11.64 12.05 1.50
C TRP A 11 12.56 11.17 0.67
N LYS A 12 13.86 11.40 0.78
CA LYS A 12 14.84 10.47 0.24
C LYS A 12 14.93 9.27 1.17
N LEU A 13 14.73 8.09 0.62
CA LEU A 13 14.85 6.79 1.27
C LEU A 13 16.09 6.06 0.71
N ARG A 14 16.55 5.03 1.40
CA ARG A 14 17.65 4.21 0.90
C ARG A 14 17.18 3.32 -0.26
N GLY A 15 17.40 3.77 -1.49
CA GLY A 15 16.99 3.09 -2.71
C GLY A 15 15.59 3.48 -3.21
N GLY A 16 15.01 4.55 -2.64
CA GLY A 16 13.70 5.03 -3.05
C GLY A 16 13.43 6.48 -2.67
N THR A 17 12.24 6.92 -3.02
CA THR A 17 11.74 8.27 -2.72
C THR A 17 10.28 8.16 -2.28
N ALA A 18 9.89 8.92 -1.27
CA ALA A 18 8.49 9.08 -0.90
C ALA A 18 8.01 10.51 -1.12
N TRP A 19 6.85 10.67 -1.73
CA TRP A 19 6.17 11.95 -1.93
C TRP A 19 5.02 12.09 -0.93
N VAL A 20 4.99 13.22 -0.23
CA VAL A 20 4.02 13.49 0.83
C VAL A 20 2.97 14.50 0.38
N TYR A 21 1.72 14.13 0.48
CA TYR A 21 0.54 14.94 0.16
C TYR A 21 -0.33 15.09 1.40
N PRO A 22 -0.16 16.15 2.20
CA PRO A 22 -1.00 16.38 3.37
C PRO A 22 -2.42 16.79 2.96
N ALA A 23 -3.41 16.22 3.62
CA ALA A 23 -4.82 16.51 3.34
C ALA A 23 -5.18 17.99 3.52
N ASN A 24 -4.58 18.64 4.50
CA ASN A 24 -4.94 20.01 4.90
C ASN A 24 -3.94 21.07 4.41
N GLY A 25 -3.03 20.73 3.48
CA GLY A 25 -2.01 21.65 2.97
C GLY A 25 -0.98 22.11 4.01
N VAL A 26 -1.02 21.55 5.22
CA VAL A 26 -0.06 21.83 6.29
C VAL A 26 1.06 20.77 6.19
N ALA A 27 2.31 21.18 6.24
CA ALA A 27 3.48 20.30 6.14
C ALA A 27 3.65 19.37 7.36
N ARG A 28 2.56 18.70 7.77
CA ARG A 28 2.53 17.74 8.88
C ARG A 28 1.73 16.52 8.49
N VAL A 29 2.29 15.36 8.73
CA VAL A 29 1.62 14.08 8.57
C VAL A 29 0.81 13.77 9.84
N VAL A 30 -0.49 13.58 9.72
CA VAL A 30 -1.40 13.37 10.87
C VAL A 30 -2.11 12.03 10.81
N ASP A 31 -2.67 11.69 9.65
CA ASP A 31 -3.49 10.50 9.43
C ASP A 31 -3.06 9.81 8.11
N PRO A 32 -1.86 9.18 8.08
CA PRO A 32 -1.22 8.78 6.85
C PRO A 32 -1.75 7.47 6.26
N VAL A 33 -1.86 7.49 4.94
CA VAL A 33 -2.03 6.31 4.09
C VAL A 33 -0.81 6.23 3.17
N ILE A 34 -0.01 5.20 3.33
CA ILE A 34 1.13 4.89 2.46
C ILE A 34 0.63 4.07 1.29
N VAL A 35 0.86 4.54 0.07
CA VAL A 35 0.56 3.81 -1.16
C VAL A 35 1.87 3.47 -1.86
N VAL A 36 2.11 2.18 -2.05
CA VAL A 36 3.39 1.66 -2.55
C VAL A 36 3.28 1.38 -4.04
N ALA A 37 4.19 1.93 -4.83
CA ALA A 37 4.31 1.64 -6.25
C ALA A 37 4.88 0.23 -6.49
N GLU A 38 4.54 -0.35 -7.62
CA GLU A 38 5.15 -1.60 -8.07
C GLU A 38 6.62 -1.37 -8.47
N PRO A 39 7.57 -2.21 -8.01
CA PRO A 39 8.94 -2.14 -8.50
C PRO A 39 9.00 -2.55 -9.97
N GLY A 40 9.69 -1.74 -10.76
CA GLY A 40 9.84 -1.91 -12.20
C GLY A 40 11.29 -2.19 -12.63
N PRO A 41 11.56 -2.22 -13.95
CA PRO A 41 12.90 -2.40 -14.50
C PRO A 41 13.82 -1.17 -14.32
N GLY A 42 13.30 -0.06 -13.82
CA GLY A 42 14.00 1.20 -13.60
C GLY A 42 13.35 2.01 -12.49
N PRO A 43 13.72 3.27 -12.34
CA PRO A 43 13.16 4.14 -11.32
C PRO A 43 11.65 4.29 -11.49
N THR A 44 10.95 4.42 -10.37
CA THR A 44 9.51 4.70 -10.37
C THR A 44 9.26 6.12 -10.87
N ASP A 45 8.44 6.26 -11.91
CA ASP A 45 7.87 7.54 -12.31
C ASP A 45 6.74 7.87 -11.31
N LEU A 46 7.09 8.67 -10.28
CA LEU A 46 6.14 9.05 -9.24
C LEU A 46 5.06 10.03 -9.73
N ASP A 47 5.29 10.80 -10.80
CA ASP A 47 4.26 11.63 -11.44
C ASP A 47 3.20 10.72 -12.07
N ALA A 48 3.61 9.76 -12.91
CA ALA A 48 2.70 8.79 -13.52
C ALA A 48 2.00 7.93 -12.46
N PHE A 49 2.67 7.59 -11.36
CA PHE A 49 2.06 6.85 -10.26
C PHE A 49 1.03 7.70 -9.51
N ALA A 50 1.32 8.97 -9.23
CA ALA A 50 0.37 9.90 -8.62
C ALA A 50 -0.88 10.11 -9.48
N ASP A 51 -0.70 10.22 -10.81
CA ASP A 51 -1.81 10.29 -11.77
C ASP A 51 -2.64 9.00 -11.77
N ARG A 52 -2.01 7.84 -11.62
CA ARG A 52 -2.71 6.55 -11.54
C ARG A 52 -3.48 6.40 -10.22
N VAL A 53 -2.92 6.86 -9.09
CA VAL A 53 -3.58 6.85 -7.78
C VAL A 53 -4.81 7.78 -7.77
N ASP A 54 -4.75 8.86 -8.54
CA ASP A 54 -5.87 9.80 -8.72
C ASP A 54 -6.55 9.63 -10.08
N GLY A 55 -6.56 8.40 -10.59
CA GLY A 55 -7.04 8.06 -11.94
C GLY A 55 -8.53 8.28 -12.15
N PRO A 56 -8.98 8.20 -13.44
CA PRO A 56 -10.33 8.58 -13.82
C PRO A 56 -11.43 7.66 -13.26
N ASP A 57 -11.13 6.39 -12.98
CA ASP A 57 -12.13 5.46 -12.42
C ASP A 57 -12.44 5.80 -10.96
N TYR A 58 -11.42 6.20 -10.22
CA TYR A 58 -11.57 6.62 -8.83
C TYR A 58 -10.37 7.45 -8.38
N PRO A 59 -10.54 8.74 -8.07
CA PRO A 59 -9.46 9.62 -7.65
C PRO A 59 -9.13 9.38 -6.15
N LEU A 60 -8.44 8.28 -5.87
CA LEU A 60 -8.21 7.78 -4.51
C LEU A 60 -7.52 8.80 -3.61
N ARG A 61 -6.44 9.46 -4.08
CA ARG A 61 -5.72 10.47 -3.29
C ARG A 61 -6.62 11.65 -2.94
N THR A 62 -7.39 12.15 -3.92
CA THR A 62 -8.36 13.23 -3.70
C THR A 62 -9.45 12.83 -2.70
N LYS A 63 -9.96 11.60 -2.78
CA LYS A 63 -10.96 11.08 -1.85
C LYS A 63 -10.40 10.89 -0.44
N LEU A 64 -9.16 10.43 -0.31
CA LEU A 64 -8.44 10.33 0.96
C LEU A 64 -8.26 11.71 1.60
N ALA A 65 -7.80 12.70 0.83
CA ALA A 65 -7.64 14.08 1.30
C ALA A 65 -8.97 14.70 1.78
N GLN A 66 -10.09 14.43 1.09
CA GLN A 66 -11.43 14.87 1.52
C GLN A 66 -11.85 14.28 2.88
N ARG A 67 -11.27 13.12 3.26
CA ARG A 67 -11.48 12.50 4.59
C ARG A 67 -10.41 12.89 5.61
N GLY A 68 -9.54 13.83 5.27
CA GLY A 68 -8.47 14.29 6.15
C GLY A 68 -7.29 13.34 6.25
N LYS A 69 -7.17 12.38 5.32
CA LYS A 69 -6.06 11.42 5.25
C LYS A 69 -4.91 11.98 4.42
N ASP A 70 -3.72 11.97 4.97
CA ASP A 70 -2.50 12.31 4.25
C ASP A 70 -2.06 11.14 3.38
N VAL A 71 -1.58 11.40 2.17
CA VAL A 71 -1.13 10.35 1.26
C VAL A 71 0.38 10.41 1.10
N ILE A 72 1.02 9.26 1.24
CA ILE A 72 2.45 9.10 1.03
C ILE A 72 2.65 8.09 -0.09
N LEU A 73 3.13 8.55 -1.24
CA LEU A 73 3.44 7.70 -2.38
C LEU A 73 4.90 7.27 -2.29
N VAL A 74 5.13 5.96 -2.31
CA VAL A 74 6.46 5.38 -2.21
C VAL A 74 6.86 4.76 -3.54
N GLY A 75 8.04 5.15 -4.04
CA GLY A 75 8.63 4.64 -5.27
C GLY A 75 10.11 4.32 -5.10
N TYR A 76 10.70 3.72 -6.13
CA TYR A 76 12.06 3.21 -6.14
C TYR A 76 12.95 4.05 -7.05
N ASP A 77 14.23 4.22 -6.68
CA ASP A 77 15.19 5.06 -7.43
C ASP A 77 15.76 4.35 -8.66
N ASP A 78 15.74 3.03 -8.68
CA ASP A 78 16.22 2.20 -9.78
C ASP A 78 15.50 0.85 -9.75
N LYS A 79 15.87 -0.06 -10.67
CA LYS A 79 15.45 -1.46 -10.59
C LYS A 79 15.76 -1.99 -9.19
N SER A 80 14.72 -2.31 -8.47
CA SER A 80 14.85 -2.85 -7.11
C SER A 80 14.65 -4.36 -7.15
N ASP A 81 15.62 -5.09 -6.58
CA ASP A 81 15.42 -6.48 -6.20
C ASP A 81 14.47 -6.56 -4.97
N TRP A 82 14.17 -7.78 -4.57
CA TRP A 82 13.28 -8.04 -3.44
C TRP A 82 13.74 -7.33 -2.15
N ASP A 83 15.02 -7.48 -1.80
CA ASP A 83 15.56 -6.96 -0.55
C ASP A 83 15.62 -5.43 -0.52
N THR A 84 16.00 -4.81 -1.65
CA THR A 84 16.05 -3.35 -1.78
C THR A 84 14.63 -2.76 -1.74
N ALA A 85 13.69 -3.35 -2.47
CA ALA A 85 12.31 -2.88 -2.50
C ALA A 85 11.65 -2.98 -1.13
N GLU A 86 11.89 -4.07 -0.42
CA GLU A 86 11.39 -4.28 0.95
C GLU A 86 11.96 -3.23 1.91
N GLN A 87 13.28 -2.97 1.87
CA GLN A 87 13.93 -1.96 2.73
C GLN A 87 13.38 -0.55 2.51
N VAL A 88 13.03 -0.19 1.27
CA VAL A 88 12.37 1.08 0.96
C VAL A 88 11.03 1.20 1.67
N ILE A 89 10.24 0.13 1.68
CA ILE A 89 8.93 0.11 2.34
C ILE A 89 9.09 0.14 3.87
N GLU A 90 10.02 -0.64 4.43
CA GLU A 90 10.34 -0.57 5.87
C GLU A 90 10.71 0.86 6.29
N GLU A 91 11.65 1.48 5.57
CA GLU A 91 12.09 2.85 5.87
C GLU A 91 10.95 3.87 5.73
N ALA A 92 10.11 3.75 4.69
CA ALA A 92 8.95 4.61 4.51
C ALA A 92 7.98 4.49 5.69
N ALA A 93 7.66 3.27 6.14
CA ALA A 93 6.78 3.03 7.27
C ALA A 93 7.36 3.61 8.58
N LEU A 94 8.62 3.32 8.89
CA LEU A 94 9.29 3.81 10.09
C LEU A 94 9.44 5.34 10.08
N ARG A 95 9.76 5.93 8.92
CA ARG A 95 9.87 7.39 8.79
C ARG A 95 8.52 8.06 8.93
N THR A 96 7.47 7.49 8.36
CA THR A 96 6.09 7.97 8.55
C THR A 96 5.70 7.93 10.02
N CYS A 97 5.98 6.84 10.72
CA CYS A 97 5.77 6.71 12.15
C CYS A 97 6.50 7.81 12.94
N ALA A 98 7.79 8.05 12.63
CA ALA A 98 8.59 9.07 13.30
C ALA A 98 8.16 10.52 13.00
N MET A 99 7.65 10.78 11.79
CA MET A 99 7.24 12.13 11.33
C MET A 99 5.77 12.43 11.62
N ARG A 100 4.98 11.42 11.97
CA ARG A 100 3.55 11.54 12.23
C ARG A 100 3.29 12.34 13.49
N PHE A 101 2.31 13.23 13.40
CA PHE A 101 1.82 14.00 14.54
C PHE A 101 0.46 13.46 15.02
N GLY A 102 0.44 12.87 16.20
CA GLY A 102 -0.76 12.26 16.77
C GLY A 102 -0.66 10.76 16.93
N SER A 103 -1.75 10.13 17.35
CA SER A 103 -1.80 8.71 17.73
C SER A 103 -2.64 7.84 16.79
N LYS A 104 -3.15 8.40 15.69
CA LYS A 104 -3.93 7.60 14.74
C LYS A 104 -3.03 6.58 14.03
N PRO A 105 -3.44 5.30 13.94
CA PRO A 105 -2.68 4.31 13.23
C PRO A 105 -2.62 4.61 11.73
N MET A 106 -1.55 4.21 11.09
CA MET A 106 -1.35 4.36 9.64
C MET A 106 -2.04 3.26 8.86
N ALA A 107 -2.28 3.50 7.56
CA ALA A 107 -2.60 2.44 6.63
C ALA A 107 -1.50 2.27 5.58
N VAL A 108 -1.32 1.04 5.09
CA VAL A 108 -0.45 0.70 3.96
C VAL A 108 -1.28 0.03 2.89
N VAL A 109 -1.13 0.49 1.66
CA VAL A 109 -1.82 -0.03 0.47
C VAL A 109 -0.78 -0.44 -0.56
N GLY A 110 -0.83 -1.66 -1.03
CA GLY A 110 -0.01 -2.16 -2.12
C GLY A 110 -0.87 -2.83 -3.19
N ALA A 111 -0.50 -2.68 -4.46
CA ALA A 111 -1.13 -3.36 -5.58
C ALA A 111 -0.14 -4.26 -6.31
N GLY A 112 -0.61 -5.42 -6.80
CA GLY A 112 0.23 -6.35 -7.52
C GLY A 112 1.45 -6.80 -6.71
N ARG A 113 2.64 -6.62 -7.28
CA ARG A 113 3.92 -6.95 -6.64
C ARG A 113 4.17 -6.14 -5.37
N ALA A 114 3.73 -4.87 -5.33
CA ALA A 114 3.90 -4.01 -4.16
C ALA A 114 3.09 -4.51 -2.95
N ALA A 115 1.96 -5.17 -3.16
CA ALA A 115 1.18 -5.77 -2.08
C ALA A 115 1.98 -6.88 -1.37
N LEU A 116 2.61 -7.77 -2.15
CA LEU A 116 3.45 -8.84 -1.61
C LEU A 116 4.67 -8.30 -0.85
N LEU A 117 5.34 -7.28 -1.41
CA LEU A 117 6.49 -6.64 -0.77
C LEU A 117 6.10 -5.91 0.52
N ALA A 118 4.97 -5.19 0.53
CA ALA A 118 4.49 -4.49 1.72
C ALA A 118 4.11 -5.48 2.83
N ARG A 119 3.46 -6.60 2.48
CA ARG A 119 3.19 -7.70 3.40
C ARG A 119 4.47 -8.21 4.06
N TYR A 120 5.51 -8.48 3.26
CA TYR A 120 6.79 -8.96 3.77
C TYR A 120 7.50 -7.92 4.64
N ALA A 121 7.55 -6.65 4.21
CA ALA A 121 8.18 -5.56 4.95
C ALA A 121 7.55 -5.37 6.34
N LEU A 122 6.22 -5.38 6.43
CA LEU A 122 5.52 -5.24 7.70
C LEU A 122 5.75 -6.45 8.62
N ALA A 123 5.63 -7.67 8.10
CA ALA A 123 5.90 -8.89 8.87
C ALA A 123 7.35 -8.94 9.38
N ARG A 124 8.31 -8.49 8.56
CA ARG A 124 9.72 -8.42 8.93
C ARG A 124 10.01 -7.35 10.00
N LEU A 125 9.33 -6.20 9.95
CA LEU A 125 9.43 -5.22 11.04
C LEU A 125 8.94 -5.80 12.36
N GLU A 126 7.84 -6.55 12.34
CA GLU A 126 7.31 -7.23 13.54
C GLU A 126 8.26 -8.32 14.05
N ASP A 127 8.84 -9.14 13.17
CA ASP A 127 9.86 -10.14 13.52
C ASP A 127 11.09 -9.49 14.18
N LYS A 128 11.52 -8.34 13.65
CA LYS A 128 12.58 -7.50 14.27
C LYS A 128 12.13 -6.79 15.55
N ARG A 129 10.87 -6.94 15.99
CA ARG A 129 10.25 -6.23 17.11
C ARG A 129 10.32 -4.71 17.01
N MET A 130 10.22 -4.20 15.79
CA MET A 130 10.17 -2.78 15.49
C MET A 130 8.71 -2.34 15.34
N SER A 131 8.30 -1.33 16.10
CA SER A 131 6.95 -0.79 15.98
C SER A 131 6.84 0.06 14.72
N HIS A 132 5.96 -0.35 13.79
CA HIS A 132 5.64 0.41 12.60
C HIS A 132 4.32 1.19 12.72
N GLU A 133 3.52 0.91 13.76
CA GLU A 133 2.23 1.55 14.05
C GLU A 133 1.22 1.57 12.87
N VAL A 134 1.36 0.62 11.96
CA VAL A 134 0.38 0.37 10.90
C VAL A 134 -0.82 -0.33 11.51
N GLY A 135 -2.00 0.25 11.39
CA GLY A 135 -3.25 -0.32 11.91
C GLY A 135 -4.09 -1.03 10.84
N ALA A 136 -3.79 -0.79 9.55
CA ALA A 136 -4.42 -1.52 8.45
C ALA A 136 -3.44 -1.72 7.28
N PHE A 137 -3.47 -2.92 6.70
CA PHE A 137 -2.76 -3.26 5.47
C PHE A 137 -3.76 -3.73 4.42
N PHE A 138 -3.69 -3.18 3.22
CA PHE A 138 -4.55 -3.55 2.10
C PHE A 138 -3.73 -4.09 0.94
N SER A 139 -4.04 -5.31 0.55
CA SER A 139 -3.46 -6.05 -0.57
C SER A 139 -4.43 -6.00 -1.75
N LEU A 140 -4.03 -5.38 -2.86
CA LEU A 140 -4.83 -5.25 -4.07
C LEU A 140 -4.22 -6.11 -5.18
N ASP A 141 -4.96 -7.10 -5.67
CA ASP A 141 -4.55 -7.98 -6.78
C ASP A 141 -3.10 -8.48 -6.64
N SER A 142 -2.72 -8.92 -5.45
CA SER A 142 -1.36 -9.35 -5.14
C SER A 142 -0.87 -10.46 -6.08
N THR A 143 0.42 -10.45 -6.37
CA THR A 143 1.06 -11.48 -7.19
C THR A 143 1.45 -12.70 -6.37
N THR A 144 1.48 -13.87 -7.01
CA THR A 144 2.02 -15.10 -6.37
C THR A 144 3.49 -14.91 -6.04
N PRO A 145 3.92 -15.22 -4.81
CA PRO A 145 5.34 -15.27 -4.49
C PRO A 145 6.02 -16.40 -5.28
N THR A 146 7.27 -16.18 -5.65
CA THR A 146 8.17 -17.26 -6.07
C THR A 146 8.49 -18.18 -4.88
N ALA A 147 9.05 -19.36 -5.12
CA ALA A 147 9.44 -20.27 -4.03
C ALA A 147 10.38 -19.60 -3.01
N ALA A 148 11.38 -18.84 -3.49
CA ALA A 148 12.32 -18.14 -2.62
C ALA A 148 11.64 -17.03 -1.78
N GLU A 149 10.68 -16.33 -2.36
CA GLU A 149 9.90 -15.30 -1.65
C GLU A 149 8.93 -15.91 -0.64
N GLN A 150 8.34 -17.05 -0.98
CA GLN A 150 7.51 -17.80 -0.03
C GLN A 150 8.33 -18.29 1.15
N ASP A 151 9.56 -18.76 0.91
CA ASP A 151 10.49 -19.15 1.97
C ASP A 151 10.86 -17.94 2.84
N ALA A 152 11.14 -16.79 2.23
CA ALA A 152 11.39 -15.54 2.96
C ALA A 152 10.18 -15.11 3.82
N LEU A 153 8.97 -15.14 3.25
CA LEU A 153 7.73 -14.88 3.99
C LEU A 153 7.57 -15.81 5.19
N ASN A 154 7.81 -17.11 5.00
CA ASN A 154 7.67 -18.10 6.07
C ASN A 154 8.64 -17.85 7.23
N THR A 155 9.82 -17.27 6.97
CA THR A 155 10.79 -16.95 8.04
C THR A 155 10.32 -15.83 8.96
N VAL A 156 9.43 -14.96 8.49
CA VAL A 156 8.90 -13.81 9.25
C VAL A 156 7.42 -13.98 9.67
N GLY A 157 6.91 -15.22 9.62
CA GLY A 157 5.55 -15.53 10.04
C GLY A 157 4.48 -15.38 8.94
N ALA A 158 4.90 -15.19 7.70
CA ALA A 158 4.09 -15.12 6.48
C ALA A 158 3.14 -13.91 6.36
N MET A 159 2.55 -13.44 7.46
CA MET A 159 1.64 -12.28 7.50
C MET A 159 2.00 -11.36 8.66
N PRO A 160 1.87 -10.03 8.51
CA PRO A 160 1.92 -9.13 9.66
C PRO A 160 0.74 -9.42 10.59
N GLN A 161 0.97 -9.30 11.89
CA GLN A 161 0.02 -9.68 12.93
C GLN A 161 -0.65 -8.47 13.61
N LEU A 162 -0.03 -7.30 13.51
CA LEU A 162 -0.52 -6.10 14.20
C LEU A 162 -1.62 -5.37 13.41
N PRO A 163 -1.53 -5.19 12.08
CA PRO A 163 -2.55 -4.48 11.33
C PRO A 163 -3.77 -5.36 11.04
N ARG A 164 -4.94 -4.73 10.91
CA ARG A 164 -6.08 -5.37 10.22
C ARG A 164 -5.72 -5.60 8.76
N LEU A 165 -6.04 -6.78 8.26
CA LEU A 165 -5.66 -7.23 6.93
C LEU A 165 -6.86 -7.20 5.99
N GLY A 166 -6.79 -6.39 4.95
CA GLY A 166 -7.80 -6.31 3.90
C GLY A 166 -7.28 -6.80 2.56
N LYS A 167 -8.09 -7.55 1.83
CA LYS A 167 -7.77 -8.01 0.48
C LYS A 167 -8.81 -7.53 -0.53
N ILE A 168 -8.34 -7.05 -1.67
CA ILE A 168 -9.16 -6.78 -2.86
C ILE A 168 -8.66 -7.67 -3.99
N THR A 169 -9.60 -8.39 -4.62
CA THR A 169 -9.33 -9.19 -5.81
C THR A 169 -10.30 -8.78 -6.90
N SER A 170 -9.79 -8.28 -8.02
CA SER A 170 -10.60 -7.88 -9.15
C SER A 170 -11.06 -9.07 -9.99
N ALA A 171 -12.23 -8.97 -10.59
CA ALA A 171 -12.74 -10.02 -11.46
C ALA A 171 -11.76 -10.34 -12.61
N GLY A 172 -11.49 -11.62 -12.81
CA GLY A 172 -10.52 -12.11 -13.79
C GLY A 172 -9.09 -12.22 -13.28
N THR A 173 -8.76 -11.65 -12.14
CA THR A 173 -7.49 -11.86 -11.46
C THR A 173 -7.55 -13.23 -10.75
N ARG A 174 -6.47 -14.01 -10.87
CA ARG A 174 -6.37 -15.25 -10.12
C ARG A 174 -6.04 -14.92 -8.68
N ASP A 175 -6.91 -15.32 -7.76
CA ASP A 175 -6.64 -15.20 -6.33
C ASP A 175 -5.53 -16.19 -5.93
N LEU A 176 -4.39 -15.64 -5.58
CA LEU A 176 -3.18 -16.39 -5.29
C LEU A 176 -2.80 -16.35 -3.80
N GLU A 177 -3.55 -15.59 -3.01
CA GLU A 177 -3.33 -15.43 -1.56
C GLU A 177 -4.33 -16.19 -0.69
N GLY A 178 -5.04 -17.17 -1.26
CA GLY A 178 -5.75 -18.20 -0.50
C GLY A 178 -7.20 -17.97 -0.37
N LEU A 179 -7.92 -16.98 -0.55
CA LEU A 179 -9.38 -16.92 -0.46
C LEU A 179 -10.00 -16.58 -1.82
N GLY A 180 -10.55 -17.58 -2.51
CA GLY A 180 -11.36 -17.40 -3.71
C GLY A 180 -12.78 -16.94 -3.38
N PRO A 181 -13.58 -16.49 -4.39
CA PRO A 181 -14.95 -16.01 -4.18
C PRO A 181 -15.92 -17.04 -3.55
N ARG A 182 -15.50 -18.30 -3.50
CA ARG A 182 -16.30 -19.41 -2.96
C ARG A 182 -15.72 -20.00 -1.68
N ASP A 183 -14.58 -19.49 -1.22
CA ASP A 183 -13.91 -20.02 -0.05
C ASP A 183 -14.51 -19.45 1.22
N ASP A 184 -14.38 -20.22 2.30
CA ASP A 184 -14.81 -19.78 3.63
C ASP A 184 -13.89 -18.64 4.13
N PRO A 185 -14.45 -17.46 4.47
CA PRO A 185 -13.66 -16.36 5.07
C PRO A 185 -12.86 -16.79 6.30
N ALA A 186 -13.35 -17.77 7.06
CA ALA A 186 -12.64 -18.28 8.24
C ALA A 186 -11.33 -19.01 7.92
N SER A 187 -11.12 -19.42 6.68
CA SER A 187 -9.88 -20.05 6.22
C SER A 187 -8.86 -19.04 5.67
N SER A 188 -9.26 -17.79 5.46
CA SER A 188 -8.38 -16.72 4.96
C SER A 188 -7.43 -16.22 6.04
N GLN A 189 -6.25 -15.78 5.62
CA GLN A 189 -5.34 -15.02 6.47
C GLN A 189 -5.70 -13.52 6.54
N PHE A 190 -6.71 -13.09 5.79
CA PHE A 190 -7.21 -11.72 5.77
C PHE A 190 -8.48 -11.59 6.62
N ASP A 191 -8.60 -10.47 7.34
CA ASP A 191 -9.78 -10.16 8.16
C ASP A 191 -10.98 -9.78 7.31
N ASP A 192 -10.73 -9.12 6.16
CA ASP A 192 -11.74 -8.68 5.21
C ASP A 192 -11.30 -8.96 3.77
N ALA A 193 -12.26 -9.27 2.91
CA ALA A 193 -12.02 -9.42 1.47
C ALA A 193 -13.12 -8.75 0.65
N LEU A 194 -12.73 -8.17 -0.48
CA LEU A 194 -13.61 -7.72 -1.56
C LEU A 194 -13.26 -8.46 -2.84
N TYR A 195 -14.29 -9.00 -3.49
CA TYR A 195 -14.20 -9.50 -4.86
C TYR A 195 -14.90 -8.50 -5.78
N ALA A 196 -14.12 -7.58 -6.35
CA ALA A 196 -14.64 -6.53 -7.20
C ALA A 196 -15.20 -7.08 -8.50
N SER A 197 -16.28 -6.48 -8.98
CA SER A 197 -17.01 -6.92 -10.18
C SER A 197 -16.23 -6.77 -11.49
N GLY A 198 -15.17 -5.96 -11.50
CA GLY A 198 -14.25 -5.75 -12.62
C GLY A 198 -12.94 -5.14 -12.16
N PRO A 199 -11.89 -5.20 -12.99
CA PRO A 199 -10.62 -4.56 -12.68
C PRO A 199 -10.72 -3.04 -12.86
N ALA A 200 -9.87 -2.30 -12.14
CA ALA A 200 -9.61 -0.90 -12.48
C ALA A 200 -9.00 -0.79 -13.89
N SER A 201 -9.18 0.36 -14.53
CA SER A 201 -8.48 0.65 -15.78
C SER A 201 -6.97 0.74 -15.56
N LYS A 202 -6.18 0.60 -16.64
CA LYS A 202 -4.71 0.73 -16.54
C LYS A 202 -4.23 2.10 -16.02
N THR A 203 -5.09 3.11 -16.15
CA THR A 203 -4.82 4.49 -15.74
C THR A 203 -5.32 4.81 -14.34
N SER A 204 -5.91 3.85 -13.64
CA SER A 204 -6.39 3.98 -12.28
C SER A 204 -5.78 2.90 -11.39
N LEU A 205 -5.55 3.22 -10.12
CA LEU A 205 -5.08 2.23 -9.15
C LEU A 205 -6.21 1.33 -8.68
N VAL A 206 -7.38 1.91 -8.47
CA VAL A 206 -8.62 1.25 -8.03
C VAL A 206 -9.81 1.77 -8.84
N ASN A 207 -10.85 0.97 -8.96
CA ASN A 207 -12.15 1.40 -9.46
C ASN A 207 -13.03 1.93 -8.30
N GLU A 208 -14.27 2.34 -8.61
CA GLU A 208 -15.19 2.93 -7.63
C GLU A 208 -15.56 1.95 -6.50
N GLU A 209 -15.80 0.68 -6.82
CA GLU A 209 -16.16 -0.36 -5.86
C GLU A 209 -15.00 -0.60 -4.88
N GLU A 210 -13.78 -0.78 -5.41
CA GLU A 210 -12.55 -1.00 -4.66
C GLU A 210 -12.18 0.20 -3.79
N GLY A 211 -12.24 1.40 -4.36
CA GLY A 211 -11.91 2.64 -3.67
C GLY A 211 -12.87 2.94 -2.51
N ASN A 212 -14.17 2.78 -2.70
CA ASN A 212 -15.16 2.97 -1.65
C ASN A 212 -14.99 1.95 -0.53
N TRP A 213 -14.79 0.67 -0.88
CA TRP A 213 -14.56 -0.39 0.09
C TRP A 213 -13.30 -0.12 0.95
N LEU A 214 -12.22 0.32 0.31
CA LEU A 214 -10.97 0.69 1.00
C LEU A 214 -11.20 1.84 1.96
N LEU A 215 -11.85 2.94 1.51
CA LEU A 215 -12.10 4.11 2.34
C LEU A 215 -12.96 3.82 3.58
N GLU A 216 -13.87 2.86 3.51
CA GLU A 216 -14.73 2.46 4.65
C GLU A 216 -13.97 1.69 5.72
N ARG A 217 -12.81 1.10 5.38
CA ARG A 217 -12.02 0.21 6.25
C ARG A 217 -10.73 0.80 6.75
N LEU A 218 -10.41 2.02 6.32
CA LEU A 218 -9.27 2.75 6.87
C LEU A 218 -9.48 3.07 8.35
N PRO A 219 -8.40 3.03 9.16
CA PRO A 219 -8.47 3.35 10.59
C PRO A 219 -8.82 4.82 10.86
#